data_ad493ea2ee69a9d132c142927f52b936
#
_entry.id   ad493ea2ee69a9d132c142927f52b936
#
_cell.length_a   1.000
_cell.length_b   1.000
_cell.length_c   1.000
_cell.angle_alpha   90.00
_cell.angle_beta   90.00
_cell.angle_gamma   90.00
#
_symmetry.space_group_name_H-M   'P 1'
#
loop_
_entity.id
_entity.type
_entity.pdbx_description
1 polymer ?
#
loop_
_entity_poly.entity_id
_entity_poly.type
_entity_poly.pdbx_seq_one_letter_code
_entity_poly.pdbx_strand_id
1 'polypeptide(L)'
;MFKRILHVGLVVLLIGNTALLALLYGERYGWLAGRDSAAQARRFRQVVDAVTARYVDPTAATPEKLTTSALDEMVRRLDPHSEFLEAKEYANVQGDLRSEFGGIGVQIELRDEKVVVIAPIAGTPGERAGILRGDRIAKVDGQELTSPVMRNAVERLRGKPGTKVQVGLERRENGTTRELAFEIVREIIKVDTIRATSMAAPGIGYIQLTQFTERTAEEFKAALATLEGKGMEALVVDLRNNPGGLLTSAVDVLAPFFRDGELAVYTQGREASSRSELHTHGADKARHYPIAVLVNSGSASAAEIVTGALHDTHRAVVLGERTFGKGSVQTLIPLDGGEALRLTTARYFTPGGQVIHGKGIEPDLSLPVSAEDDRKLGIQRLRDDFTTPEEFKARFEFEPIADRQLEAALDVLRGVLVYSHTVSPRVGVAPAIP
;
A
#
# COMPACT_ATOMS: atom_id res chain seq x y z
N MET A 1 -51.49 57.19 9.27
CA MET A 1 -51.78 55.75 9.37
C MET A 1 -51.09 54.94 8.29
N PHE A 2 -51.11 55.32 7.04
CA PHE A 2 -50.50 54.59 5.91
C PHE A 2 -48.96 54.35 6.03
N LYS A 3 -48.15 55.34 6.48
CA LYS A 3 -46.73 55.20 6.67
C LYS A 3 -46.33 54.16 7.76
N ARG A 4 -47.14 54.01 8.81
CA ARG A 4 -46.89 52.98 9.86
C ARG A 4 -47.18 51.54 9.37
N ILE A 5 -48.22 51.38 8.55
CA ILE A 5 -48.57 50.08 7.96
C ILE A 5 -47.46 49.65 6.96
N LEU A 6 -46.93 50.58 6.16
CA LEU A 6 -45.87 50.35 5.22
C LEU A 6 -44.55 49.91 5.94
N HIS A 7 -44.22 50.61 7.05
CA HIS A 7 -43.01 50.22 7.87
C HIS A 7 -43.14 48.86 8.52
N VAL A 8 -44.31 48.51 9.06
CA VAL A 8 -44.56 47.20 9.64
C VAL A 8 -44.49 46.11 8.56
N GLY A 9 -45.05 46.34 7.38
CA GLY A 9 -44.96 45.42 6.25
C GLY A 9 -43.51 45.17 5.78
N LEU A 10 -42.71 46.26 5.73
CA LEU A 10 -41.28 46.17 5.33
C LEU A 10 -40.45 45.39 6.36
N VAL A 11 -40.71 45.61 7.66
CA VAL A 11 -40.02 44.89 8.77
C VAL A 11 -40.39 43.40 8.76
N VAL A 12 -41.65 43.05 8.54
CA VAL A 12 -42.09 41.64 8.45
C VAL A 12 -41.49 40.97 7.23
N LEU A 13 -41.39 41.65 6.09
CA LEU A 13 -40.75 41.14 4.87
C LEU A 13 -39.22 40.96 5.05
N LEU A 14 -38.56 41.87 5.78
CA LEU A 14 -37.13 41.76 6.11
C LEU A 14 -36.84 40.59 7.05
N ILE A 15 -37.66 40.41 8.08
CA ILE A 15 -37.58 39.30 9.02
C ILE A 15 -37.86 37.96 8.30
N GLY A 16 -38.85 37.91 7.41
CA GLY A 16 -39.17 36.75 6.59
C GLY A 16 -38.03 36.38 5.65
N ASN A 17 -37.42 37.34 4.97
CA ASN A 17 -36.27 37.09 4.09
C ASN A 17 -35.02 36.68 4.86
N THR A 18 -34.74 37.28 6.01
CA THR A 18 -33.58 36.86 6.85
C THR A 18 -33.80 35.48 7.43
N ALA A 19 -35.02 35.10 7.83
CA ALA A 19 -35.35 33.77 8.28
C ALA A 19 -35.25 32.74 7.13
N LEU A 20 -35.69 33.06 5.93
CA LEU A 20 -35.58 32.22 4.74
C LEU A 20 -34.11 32.04 4.31
N LEU A 21 -33.34 33.12 4.30
CA LEU A 21 -31.88 33.07 4.06
C LEU A 21 -31.17 32.25 5.14
N ALA A 22 -31.52 32.38 6.40
CA ALA A 22 -30.94 31.59 7.48
C ALA A 22 -31.31 30.09 7.36
N LEU A 23 -32.52 29.77 6.87
CA LEU A 23 -32.93 28.41 6.57
C LEU A 23 -32.17 27.84 5.36
N LEU A 24 -32.10 28.56 4.25
CA LEU A 24 -31.43 28.14 3.02
C LEU A 24 -29.89 28.02 3.22
N TYR A 25 -29.30 28.97 3.95
CA TYR A 25 -27.89 28.87 4.34
C TYR A 25 -27.66 27.82 5.41
N GLY A 26 -28.60 27.64 6.34
CA GLY A 26 -28.53 26.61 7.39
C GLY A 26 -28.54 25.19 6.82
N GLU A 27 -29.37 24.94 5.78
CA GLU A 27 -29.34 23.65 5.06
C GLU A 27 -28.02 23.46 4.27
N ARG A 28 -27.58 24.52 3.57
CA ARG A 28 -26.39 24.46 2.73
C ARG A 28 -25.06 24.33 3.54
N TYR A 29 -25.03 24.87 4.74
CA TYR A 29 -23.85 24.83 5.63
C TYR A 29 -24.00 23.87 6.83
N GLY A 30 -25.02 23.01 6.84
CA GLY A 30 -25.18 21.98 7.85
C GLY A 30 -25.57 22.49 9.24
N TRP A 31 -26.01 23.74 9.40
CA TRP A 31 -26.45 24.30 10.70
C TRP A 31 -27.65 23.58 11.29
N LEU A 32 -28.51 23.00 10.47
CA LEU A 32 -29.66 22.21 10.91
C LEU A 32 -29.26 20.77 11.24
N ALA A 33 -28.22 20.21 10.60
CA ALA A 33 -27.65 18.92 10.95
C ALA A 33 -26.94 18.94 12.34
N GLY A 34 -26.52 20.10 12.81
CA GLY A 34 -25.84 20.26 14.09
C GLY A 34 -26.69 20.05 15.34
N ARG A 35 -28.04 20.05 15.25
CA ARG A 35 -28.90 19.86 16.43
C ARG A 35 -28.90 18.41 16.92
N ASP A 36 -28.92 17.43 16.01
CA ASP A 36 -28.86 16.02 16.36
C ASP A 36 -27.47 15.63 16.86
N SER A 37 -26.41 16.12 16.22
CA SER A 37 -25.02 15.85 16.62
C SER A 37 -24.71 16.43 18.02
N ALA A 38 -25.18 17.64 18.32
CA ALA A 38 -25.01 18.25 19.64
C ALA A 38 -25.75 17.48 20.77
N ALA A 39 -26.94 16.94 20.47
CA ALA A 39 -27.68 16.10 21.40
C ALA A 39 -26.93 14.77 21.67
N GLN A 40 -26.42 14.14 20.63
CA GLN A 40 -25.62 12.91 20.76
C GLN A 40 -24.28 13.16 21.48
N ALA A 41 -23.59 14.27 21.21
CA ALA A 41 -22.39 14.66 21.93
C ALA A 41 -22.63 14.86 23.43
N ARG A 42 -23.75 15.49 23.81
CA ARG A 42 -24.15 15.61 25.24
C ARG A 42 -24.41 14.26 25.88
N ARG A 43 -25.08 13.34 25.17
CA ARG A 43 -25.33 11.97 25.66
C ARG A 43 -24.04 11.22 25.86
N PHE A 44 -23.11 11.29 24.91
CA PHE A 44 -21.78 10.69 25.02
C PHE A 44 -21.05 11.20 26.26
N ARG A 45 -20.98 12.52 26.44
CA ARG A 45 -20.35 13.13 27.60
C ARG A 45 -20.99 12.67 28.93
N GLN A 46 -22.31 12.60 29.01
CA GLN A 46 -23.00 12.08 30.23
C GLN A 46 -22.56 10.67 30.56
N VAL A 47 -22.35 9.81 29.57
CA VAL A 47 -21.90 8.42 29.79
C VAL A 47 -20.46 8.40 30.28
N VAL A 48 -19.55 9.17 29.63
CA VAL A 48 -18.16 9.28 30.05
C VAL A 48 -18.07 9.79 31.49
N ASP A 49 -18.77 10.87 31.82
CA ASP A 49 -18.79 11.46 33.18
C ASP A 49 -19.31 10.45 34.23
N ALA A 50 -20.36 9.70 33.87
CA ALA A 50 -20.94 8.70 34.77
C ALA A 50 -20.02 7.50 35.04
N VAL A 51 -19.34 7.02 33.99
CA VAL A 51 -18.40 5.90 34.10
C VAL A 51 -17.15 6.35 34.87
N THR A 52 -16.58 7.50 34.55
CA THR A 52 -15.40 8.06 35.24
C THR A 52 -15.69 8.23 36.74
N ALA A 53 -16.89 8.69 37.09
CA ALA A 53 -17.25 8.95 38.50
C ALA A 53 -17.59 7.70 39.32
N ARG A 54 -18.01 6.57 38.70
CA ARG A 54 -18.62 5.45 39.39
C ARG A 54 -17.98 4.10 39.14
N TYR A 55 -17.10 3.98 38.11
CA TYR A 55 -16.49 2.68 37.87
C TYR A 55 -15.50 2.32 38.97
N VAL A 56 -15.48 1.04 39.35
CA VAL A 56 -14.74 0.53 40.51
C VAL A 56 -13.22 0.73 40.40
N ASP A 57 -12.67 0.69 39.15
CA ASP A 57 -11.27 0.97 38.91
C ASP A 57 -11.09 2.34 38.19
N PRO A 58 -10.69 3.39 38.93
CA PRO A 58 -10.55 4.71 38.36
C PRO A 58 -9.39 4.81 37.32
N THR A 59 -8.42 3.89 37.40
CA THR A 59 -7.28 3.89 36.45
C THR A 59 -7.66 3.36 35.07
N ALA A 60 -8.68 2.51 35.00
CA ALA A 60 -9.24 2.00 33.76
C ALA A 60 -10.28 2.95 33.14
N ALA A 61 -10.90 3.83 33.94
CA ALA A 61 -12.03 4.67 33.56
C ALA A 61 -11.66 6.16 33.45
N THR A 62 -10.45 6.49 33.02
CA THR A 62 -10.09 7.90 32.77
C THR A 62 -10.83 8.43 31.54
N PRO A 63 -11.25 9.72 31.51
CA PRO A 63 -11.93 10.30 30.34
C PRO A 63 -11.17 10.10 29.04
N GLU A 64 -9.85 10.22 29.07
CA GLU A 64 -8.97 9.99 27.91
C GLU A 64 -9.10 8.58 27.35
N LYS A 65 -8.89 7.55 28.19
CA LYS A 65 -9.00 6.15 27.77
C LYS A 65 -10.40 5.79 27.22
N LEU A 66 -11.45 6.28 27.90
CA LEU A 66 -12.81 6.03 27.46
C LEU A 66 -13.12 6.68 26.11
N THR A 67 -12.63 7.92 25.91
CA THR A 67 -12.84 8.65 24.65
C THR A 67 -12.07 8.00 23.53
N THR A 68 -10.78 7.71 23.70
CA THR A 68 -9.95 7.03 22.69
C THR A 68 -10.56 5.69 22.27
N SER A 69 -10.95 4.85 23.25
CA SER A 69 -11.59 3.56 22.96
C SER A 69 -12.91 3.71 22.20
N ALA A 70 -13.71 4.73 22.53
CA ALA A 70 -14.98 4.98 21.85
C ALA A 70 -14.77 5.49 20.41
N LEU A 71 -13.80 6.36 20.19
CA LEU A 71 -13.45 6.87 18.84
C LEU A 71 -12.94 5.73 17.95
N ASP A 72 -12.04 4.89 18.48
CA ASP A 72 -11.52 3.72 17.76
C ASP A 72 -12.65 2.76 17.36
N GLU A 73 -13.48 2.34 18.32
CA GLU A 73 -14.58 1.41 18.04
C GLU A 73 -15.63 2.01 17.10
N MET A 74 -15.95 3.30 17.22
CA MET A 74 -16.91 3.98 16.35
C MET A 74 -16.48 3.96 14.90
N VAL A 75 -15.19 4.26 14.63
CA VAL A 75 -14.65 4.31 13.28
C VAL A 75 -14.47 2.91 12.71
N ARG A 76 -13.96 1.98 13.51
CA ARG A 76 -13.75 0.58 13.12
C ARG A 76 -15.04 -0.15 12.72
N ARG A 77 -16.20 0.25 13.25
CA ARG A 77 -17.50 -0.31 12.86
C ARG A 77 -17.98 0.10 11.48
N LEU A 78 -17.38 1.11 10.85
CA LEU A 78 -17.77 1.56 9.51
C LEU A 78 -17.33 0.57 8.44
N ASP A 79 -16.07 0.15 8.49
CA ASP A 79 -15.46 -0.84 7.61
C ASP A 79 -14.08 -1.28 8.15
N PRO A 80 -13.47 -2.38 7.61
CA PRO A 80 -12.18 -2.90 8.10
C PRO A 80 -10.97 -2.00 7.85
N HIS A 81 -11.13 -0.91 7.12
CA HIS A 81 -10.03 -0.06 6.67
C HIS A 81 -10.07 1.34 7.29
N SER A 82 -11.21 1.71 7.88
CA SER A 82 -11.35 2.97 8.61
C SER A 82 -10.88 2.80 10.04
N GLU A 83 -10.07 3.73 10.54
CA GLU A 83 -9.56 3.70 11.90
C GLU A 83 -9.28 5.10 12.45
N PHE A 84 -9.31 5.22 13.76
CA PHE A 84 -8.80 6.37 14.49
C PHE A 84 -7.33 6.13 14.78
N LEU A 85 -6.48 7.11 14.46
CA LEU A 85 -5.04 7.05 14.63
C LEU A 85 -4.60 7.99 15.75
N GLU A 86 -4.00 7.46 16.79
CA GLU A 86 -3.30 8.27 17.77
C GLU A 86 -2.07 8.95 17.13
N ALA A 87 -1.56 10.01 17.73
CA ALA A 87 -0.48 10.84 17.17
C ALA A 87 0.77 10.03 16.75
N LYS A 88 1.14 9.00 17.55
CA LYS A 88 2.26 8.12 17.23
C LYS A 88 1.97 7.23 16.01
N GLU A 89 0.76 6.71 15.91
CA GLU A 89 0.34 5.86 14.80
C GLU A 89 0.24 6.65 13.51
N TYR A 90 -0.30 7.86 13.57
CA TYR A 90 -0.35 8.77 12.42
C TYR A 90 1.05 9.13 11.90
N ALA A 91 2.00 9.43 12.79
CA ALA A 91 3.38 9.67 12.41
C ALA A 91 4.04 8.45 11.73
N ASN A 92 3.75 7.24 12.20
CA ASN A 92 4.23 6.00 11.58
C ASN A 92 3.66 5.82 10.17
N VAL A 93 2.34 6.04 9.99
CA VAL A 93 1.69 5.97 8.67
C VAL A 93 2.31 6.95 7.69
N GLN A 94 2.59 8.19 8.13
CA GLN A 94 3.27 9.18 7.28
C GLN A 94 4.69 8.74 6.90
N GLY A 95 5.44 8.13 7.83
CA GLY A 95 6.77 7.59 7.57
C GLY A 95 6.73 6.44 6.53
N ASP A 96 5.78 5.52 6.67
CA ASP A 96 5.61 4.40 5.74
C ASP A 96 5.28 4.88 4.31
N LEU A 97 4.47 5.93 4.16
CA LEU A 97 4.14 6.52 2.87
C LEU A 97 5.35 7.19 2.18
N ARG A 98 6.31 7.70 2.95
CA ARG A 98 7.57 8.26 2.46
C ARG A 98 8.65 7.22 2.20
N SER A 99 8.39 5.94 2.44
CA SER A 99 9.38 4.84 2.47
C SER A 99 10.49 5.05 3.52
N GLU A 100 10.19 5.75 4.58
CA GLU A 100 11.13 6.07 5.64
C GLU A 100 10.51 5.76 7.01
N PHE A 101 11.17 4.95 7.80
CA PHE A 101 10.76 4.73 9.19
C PHE A 101 11.97 4.61 10.11
N GLY A 102 11.81 5.06 11.32
CA GLY A 102 12.84 4.89 12.35
C GLY A 102 12.85 3.46 12.87
N GLY A 103 14.00 2.78 12.76
CA GLY A 103 14.12 1.39 13.21
C GLY A 103 15.52 0.82 13.00
N ILE A 104 15.60 -0.50 13.02
CA ILE A 104 16.88 -1.22 12.87
C ILE A 104 17.10 -1.82 11.47
N GLY A 105 16.09 -1.81 10.59
CA GLY A 105 16.23 -2.28 9.21
C GLY A 105 16.31 -3.78 9.07
N VAL A 106 15.37 -4.52 9.62
CA VAL A 106 15.24 -5.97 9.43
C VAL A 106 13.84 -6.31 8.91
N GLN A 107 13.76 -7.22 7.96
CA GLN A 107 12.52 -7.83 7.52
C GLN A 107 12.23 -9.04 8.42
N ILE A 108 11.01 -9.11 8.94
CA ILE A 108 10.62 -10.16 9.89
C ILE A 108 9.31 -10.83 9.46
N GLU A 109 9.14 -12.08 9.86
CA GLU A 109 7.90 -12.83 9.70
C GLU A 109 7.53 -13.53 11.02
N LEU A 110 6.26 -13.89 11.15
CA LEU A 110 5.79 -14.77 12.22
C LEU A 110 5.83 -16.22 11.71
N ARG A 111 6.62 -17.06 12.37
CA ARG A 111 6.70 -18.51 12.08
C ARG A 111 6.58 -19.27 13.39
N ASP A 112 5.59 -20.17 13.49
CA ASP A 112 5.34 -20.96 14.69
C ASP A 112 5.28 -20.09 15.95
N GLU A 113 4.51 -19.00 15.90
CA GLU A 113 4.36 -17.99 16.95
C GLU A 113 5.66 -17.26 17.35
N LYS A 114 6.72 -17.37 16.55
CA LYS A 114 8.02 -16.75 16.77
C LYS A 114 8.34 -15.74 15.69
N VAL A 115 8.96 -14.63 16.06
CA VAL A 115 9.43 -13.62 15.12
C VAL A 115 10.78 -14.02 14.57
N VAL A 116 10.86 -14.27 13.27
CA VAL A 116 12.07 -14.70 12.58
C VAL A 116 12.52 -13.63 11.61
N VAL A 117 13.82 -13.36 11.56
CA VAL A 117 14.44 -12.45 10.59
C VAL A 117 14.48 -13.12 9.23
N ILE A 118 13.73 -12.58 8.26
CA ILE A 118 13.81 -13.00 6.86
C ILE A 118 15.11 -12.51 6.25
N ALA A 119 15.41 -11.22 6.41
CA ALA A 119 16.64 -10.59 5.95
C ALA A 119 16.91 -9.27 6.69
N PRO A 120 18.15 -8.95 7.04
CA PRO A 120 18.53 -7.56 7.26
C PRO A 120 18.47 -6.80 5.93
N ILE A 121 18.09 -5.52 5.99
CA ILE A 121 18.10 -4.61 4.84
C ILE A 121 19.52 -4.09 4.68
N ALA A 122 20.06 -4.12 3.46
CA ALA A 122 21.43 -3.69 3.17
C ALA A 122 21.70 -2.24 3.63
N GLY A 123 22.88 -2.01 4.23
CA GLY A 123 23.29 -0.69 4.71
C GLY A 123 22.60 -0.21 5.99
N THR A 124 21.77 -1.04 6.64
CA THR A 124 21.01 -0.64 7.83
C THR A 124 21.68 -1.02 9.15
N PRO A 125 21.24 -0.46 10.29
CA PRO A 125 21.81 -0.76 11.60
C PRO A 125 21.76 -2.24 11.96
N GLY A 126 20.70 -2.97 11.61
CA GLY A 126 20.57 -4.40 11.90
C GLY A 126 21.61 -5.24 11.16
N GLU A 127 21.87 -4.93 9.88
CA GLU A 127 22.92 -5.60 9.13
C GLU A 127 24.30 -5.30 9.72
N ARG A 128 24.60 -4.03 9.98
CA ARG A 128 25.90 -3.62 10.58
C ARG A 128 26.13 -4.23 11.96
N ALA A 129 25.08 -4.45 12.73
CA ALA A 129 25.15 -5.13 14.02
C ALA A 129 25.42 -6.64 13.89
N GLY A 130 25.29 -7.22 12.69
CA GLY A 130 25.51 -8.64 12.45
C GLY A 130 24.28 -9.50 12.72
N ILE A 131 23.08 -8.94 12.62
CA ILE A 131 21.84 -9.72 12.56
C ILE A 131 21.84 -10.50 11.24
N LEU A 132 21.54 -11.79 11.33
CA LEU A 132 21.54 -12.70 10.19
C LEU A 132 20.13 -13.23 9.93
N ARG A 133 19.96 -13.72 8.75
CA ARG A 133 18.79 -14.49 8.35
C ARG A 133 18.58 -15.72 9.20
N GLY A 134 17.31 -16.01 9.53
CA GLY A 134 16.97 -17.14 10.38
C GLY A 134 17.18 -16.88 11.88
N ASP A 135 17.73 -15.73 12.26
CA ASP A 135 17.75 -15.32 13.65
C ASP A 135 16.33 -15.18 14.16
N ARG A 136 16.09 -15.68 15.36
CA ARG A 136 14.80 -15.51 16.03
C ARG A 136 14.92 -14.35 17.02
N ILE A 137 14.02 -13.36 16.89
CA ILE A 137 13.92 -12.28 17.86
C ILE A 137 13.13 -12.79 19.06
N ALA A 138 13.81 -12.99 20.18
CA ALA A 138 13.22 -13.50 21.41
C ALA A 138 12.83 -12.37 22.36
N LYS A 139 13.67 -11.32 22.46
CA LYS A 139 13.50 -10.21 23.40
C LYS A 139 13.79 -8.88 22.73
N VAL A 140 13.07 -7.85 23.13
CA VAL A 140 13.38 -6.45 22.79
C VAL A 140 13.34 -5.62 24.07
N ASP A 141 14.41 -4.86 24.32
CA ASP A 141 14.65 -4.10 25.56
C ASP A 141 14.48 -4.97 26.84
N GLY A 142 15.03 -6.19 26.80
CA GLY A 142 15.02 -7.16 27.88
C GLY A 142 13.67 -7.85 28.13
N GLN A 143 12.62 -7.49 27.39
CA GLN A 143 11.29 -8.05 27.54
C GLN A 143 10.97 -9.05 26.42
N GLU A 144 10.35 -10.16 26.77
CA GLU A 144 9.85 -11.13 25.79
C GLU A 144 8.72 -10.52 24.93
N LEU A 145 8.59 -11.03 23.70
CA LEU A 145 7.52 -10.63 22.81
C LEU A 145 6.22 -11.33 23.20
N THR A 146 5.16 -10.54 23.47
CA THR A 146 3.84 -11.05 23.88
C THR A 146 2.82 -10.90 22.76
N SER A 147 1.74 -11.66 22.80
CA SER A 147 0.66 -11.60 21.83
C SER A 147 -0.05 -10.22 21.82
N PRO A 148 -0.35 -9.63 20.63
CA PRO A 148 -0.04 -10.13 19.28
C PRO A 148 1.44 -9.95 18.93
N VAL A 149 2.17 -11.07 18.86
CA VAL A 149 3.65 -11.12 18.83
C VAL A 149 4.26 -10.27 17.72
N MET A 150 3.69 -10.32 16.51
CA MET A 150 4.23 -9.58 15.36
C MET A 150 4.09 -8.07 15.54
N ARG A 151 2.93 -7.59 15.97
CA ARG A 151 2.69 -6.16 16.23
C ARG A 151 3.63 -5.65 17.32
N ASN A 152 3.72 -6.39 18.42
CA ASN A 152 4.59 -6.06 19.54
C ASN A 152 6.07 -5.97 19.13
N ALA A 153 6.55 -6.90 18.29
CA ALA A 153 7.90 -6.85 17.73
C ALA A 153 8.11 -5.58 16.88
N VAL A 154 7.22 -5.30 15.92
CA VAL A 154 7.33 -4.14 15.04
C VAL A 154 7.35 -2.83 15.85
N GLU A 155 6.42 -2.65 16.79
CA GLU A 155 6.32 -1.45 17.61
C GLU A 155 7.58 -1.19 18.44
N ARG A 156 8.20 -2.24 18.97
CA ARG A 156 9.41 -2.12 19.80
C ARG A 156 10.69 -1.97 19.00
N LEU A 157 10.79 -2.62 17.84
CA LEU A 157 11.96 -2.49 16.96
C LEU A 157 11.98 -1.12 16.26
N ARG A 158 10.81 -0.56 15.94
CA ARG A 158 10.67 0.82 15.46
C ARG A 158 10.88 1.82 16.59
N GLY A 159 11.14 3.07 16.24
CA GLY A 159 11.27 4.17 17.18
C GLY A 159 12.01 5.34 16.60
N LYS A 160 12.13 6.41 17.38
CA LYS A 160 12.79 7.66 16.95
C LYS A 160 14.23 7.38 16.54
N PRO A 161 14.69 7.84 15.36
CA PRO A 161 16.10 7.76 14.95
C PRO A 161 17.02 8.34 16.01
N GLY A 162 18.18 7.72 16.20
CA GLY A 162 19.15 8.07 17.25
C GLY A 162 18.91 7.42 18.62
N THR A 163 17.74 6.77 18.83
CA THR A 163 17.48 6.03 20.08
C THR A 163 18.04 4.62 20.00
N LYS A 164 18.46 4.09 21.14
CA LYS A 164 18.99 2.72 21.26
C LYS A 164 17.86 1.71 21.48
N VAL A 165 18.06 0.49 21.01
CA VAL A 165 17.22 -0.68 21.29
C VAL A 165 18.13 -1.88 21.58
N GLN A 166 17.80 -2.68 22.59
CA GLN A 166 18.45 -3.96 22.86
C GLN A 166 17.64 -5.08 22.24
N VAL A 167 18.28 -5.86 21.35
CA VAL A 167 17.64 -6.98 20.64
C VAL A 167 18.28 -8.28 21.08
N GLY A 168 17.53 -9.14 21.76
CA GLY A 168 17.92 -10.49 22.12
C GLY A 168 17.50 -11.46 21.02
N LEU A 169 18.46 -12.17 20.46
CA LEU A 169 18.27 -13.12 19.37
C LEU A 169 18.65 -14.54 19.79
N GLU A 170 17.95 -15.51 19.21
CA GLU A 170 18.35 -16.91 19.21
C GLU A 170 18.82 -17.27 17.80
N ARG A 171 20.08 -17.67 17.66
CA ARG A 171 20.68 -18.12 16.40
C ARG A 171 20.97 -19.60 16.45
N ARG A 172 20.51 -20.33 15.44
CA ARG A 172 20.80 -21.76 15.31
C ARG A 172 22.05 -21.96 14.46
N GLU A 173 23.12 -22.49 15.08
CA GLU A 173 24.37 -22.81 14.40
C GLU A 173 24.74 -24.27 14.70
N ASN A 174 25.01 -25.08 13.68
CA ASN A 174 25.45 -26.48 13.82
C ASN A 174 24.56 -27.33 14.76
N GLY A 175 23.24 -27.12 14.71
CA GLY A 175 22.30 -27.86 15.58
C GLY A 175 22.15 -27.33 17.00
N THR A 176 22.94 -26.32 17.40
CA THR A 176 22.90 -25.69 18.72
C THR A 176 22.28 -24.32 18.63
N THR A 177 21.41 -23.96 19.58
CA THR A 177 20.88 -22.62 19.70
C THR A 177 21.74 -21.75 20.58
N ARG A 178 22.16 -20.61 20.09
CA ARG A 178 22.98 -19.62 20.76
C ARG A 178 22.19 -18.35 21.01
N GLU A 179 22.18 -17.84 22.24
CA GLU A 179 21.61 -16.54 22.57
C GLU A 179 22.63 -15.45 22.28
N LEU A 180 22.16 -14.39 21.60
CA LEU A 180 22.95 -13.21 21.26
C LEU A 180 22.18 -11.97 21.70
N ALA A 181 22.91 -10.93 22.11
CA ALA A 181 22.31 -9.63 22.43
C ALA A 181 23.05 -8.53 21.67
N PHE A 182 22.27 -7.65 21.04
CA PHE A 182 22.80 -6.52 20.27
C PHE A 182 22.19 -5.21 20.77
N GLU A 183 23.04 -4.22 21.03
CA GLU A 183 22.60 -2.84 21.22
C GLU A 183 22.68 -2.12 19.87
N ILE A 184 21.56 -1.67 19.36
CA ILE A 184 21.45 -1.09 18.01
C ILE A 184 20.88 0.33 18.12
N VAL A 185 21.52 1.27 17.45
CA VAL A 185 20.99 2.65 17.32
C VAL A 185 20.02 2.67 16.15
N ARG A 186 18.77 3.07 16.39
CA ARG A 186 17.77 3.22 15.34
C ARG A 186 18.15 4.34 14.38
N GLU A 187 17.98 4.11 13.10
CA GLU A 187 18.18 5.09 12.03
C GLU A 187 16.92 5.22 11.18
N ILE A 188 16.89 6.22 10.30
CA ILE A 188 15.90 6.27 9.23
C ILE A 188 16.21 5.15 8.25
N ILE A 189 15.29 4.19 8.14
CA ILE A 189 15.40 3.07 7.22
C ILE A 189 14.70 3.47 5.93
N LYS A 190 15.46 3.49 4.84
CA LYS A 190 14.92 3.67 3.47
C LYS A 190 14.74 2.31 2.85
N VAL A 191 13.54 2.04 2.37
CA VAL A 191 13.23 0.78 1.69
C VAL A 191 12.96 1.10 0.23
N ASP A 192 13.75 0.49 -0.65
CA ASP A 192 13.52 0.62 -2.09
C ASP A 192 12.20 -0.06 -2.46
N THR A 193 11.41 0.62 -3.27
CA THR A 193 10.10 0.11 -3.71
C THR A 193 10.24 -0.81 -4.92
N ILE A 194 11.38 -0.73 -5.62
CA ILE A 194 11.80 -1.67 -6.65
C ILE A 194 12.77 -2.67 -6.04
N ARG A 195 12.30 -3.90 -5.83
CA ARG A 195 13.11 -4.96 -5.20
C ARG A 195 14.06 -5.63 -6.15
N ALA A 196 13.64 -5.85 -7.41
CA ALA A 196 14.45 -6.49 -8.42
C ALA A 196 14.31 -5.78 -9.76
N THR A 197 15.44 -5.65 -10.45
CA THR A 197 15.54 -5.13 -11.82
C THR A 197 16.56 -5.96 -12.58
N SER A 198 16.10 -6.82 -13.49
CA SER A 198 16.97 -7.75 -14.22
C SER A 198 16.44 -8.03 -15.62
N MET A 199 17.31 -8.52 -16.51
CA MET A 199 16.88 -9.20 -17.72
C MET A 199 16.52 -10.65 -17.35
N ALA A 200 15.22 -10.97 -17.33
CA ALA A 200 14.74 -12.32 -16.97
C ALA A 200 14.93 -13.32 -18.11
N ALA A 201 15.00 -12.83 -19.35
CA ALA A 201 15.32 -13.60 -20.56
C ALA A 201 15.91 -12.64 -21.61
N PRO A 202 16.51 -13.14 -22.71
CA PRO A 202 16.95 -12.28 -23.80
C PRO A 202 15.80 -11.40 -24.31
N GLY A 203 16.00 -10.08 -24.31
CA GLY A 203 15.01 -9.09 -24.70
C GLY A 203 13.86 -8.85 -23.70
N ILE A 204 13.75 -9.59 -22.58
CA ILE A 204 12.67 -9.46 -21.63
C ILE A 204 13.18 -8.97 -20.27
N GLY A 205 12.79 -7.75 -19.91
CA GLY A 205 13.05 -7.15 -18.62
C GLY A 205 12.07 -7.62 -17.54
N TYR A 206 12.51 -7.57 -16.30
CA TYR A 206 11.71 -7.87 -15.11
C TYR A 206 11.91 -6.77 -14.07
N ILE A 207 10.80 -6.26 -13.56
CA ILE A 207 10.78 -5.29 -12.46
C ILE A 207 9.79 -5.77 -11.40
N GLN A 208 10.25 -5.92 -10.14
CA GLN A 208 9.38 -6.23 -9.01
C GLN A 208 9.13 -4.97 -8.17
N LEU A 209 7.86 -4.56 -8.10
CA LEU A 209 7.41 -3.49 -7.22
C LEU A 209 6.82 -4.07 -5.94
N THR A 210 7.31 -3.60 -4.79
CA THR A 210 6.87 -4.11 -3.48
C THR A 210 5.79 -3.25 -2.84
N GLN A 211 5.75 -1.96 -3.16
CA GLN A 211 4.75 -1.00 -2.66
C GLN A 211 4.79 0.30 -3.49
N PHE A 212 3.80 1.17 -3.29
CA PHE A 212 3.72 2.48 -3.94
C PHE A 212 3.92 3.60 -2.93
N THR A 213 5.03 4.35 -3.05
CA THR A 213 5.42 5.46 -2.19
C THR A 213 5.75 6.69 -3.04
N GLU A 214 6.13 7.80 -2.43
CA GLU A 214 6.53 9.02 -3.14
C GLU A 214 7.72 8.80 -4.11
N ARG A 215 8.59 7.81 -3.82
CA ARG A 215 9.79 7.51 -4.61
C ARG A 215 9.59 6.51 -5.74
N THR A 216 8.51 5.73 -5.71
CA THR A 216 8.33 4.57 -6.61
C THR A 216 8.37 4.94 -8.08
N ALA A 217 7.74 6.05 -8.46
CA ALA A 217 7.72 6.47 -9.86
C ALA A 217 9.11 6.82 -10.41
N GLU A 218 9.95 7.47 -9.60
CA GLU A 218 11.33 7.79 -9.97
C GLU A 218 12.18 6.52 -10.06
N GLU A 219 12.10 5.65 -9.05
CA GLU A 219 12.80 4.37 -9.02
C GLU A 219 12.38 3.48 -10.20
N PHE A 220 11.09 3.44 -10.53
CA PHE A 220 10.56 2.68 -11.66
C PHE A 220 11.07 3.21 -13.01
N LYS A 221 11.09 4.53 -13.22
CA LYS A 221 11.66 5.15 -14.42
C LYS A 221 13.15 4.84 -14.58
N ALA A 222 13.91 4.86 -13.49
CA ALA A 222 15.34 4.51 -13.50
C ALA A 222 15.55 3.02 -13.84
N ALA A 223 14.72 2.12 -13.29
CA ALA A 223 14.73 0.69 -13.61
C ALA A 223 14.42 0.45 -15.09
N LEU A 224 13.39 1.10 -15.65
CA LEU A 224 13.08 1.03 -17.08
C LEU A 224 14.26 1.48 -17.95
N ALA A 225 14.85 2.64 -17.65
CA ALA A 225 16.00 3.15 -18.41
C ALA A 225 17.19 2.17 -18.36
N THR A 226 17.43 1.54 -17.22
CA THR A 226 18.47 0.51 -17.06
C THR A 226 18.22 -0.70 -17.96
N LEU A 227 16.99 -1.21 -18.02
CA LEU A 227 16.62 -2.36 -18.83
C LEU A 227 16.60 -2.02 -20.34
N GLU A 228 16.09 -0.85 -20.69
CA GLU A 228 16.10 -0.34 -22.06
C GLU A 228 17.54 -0.20 -22.57
N GLY A 229 18.45 0.30 -21.74
CA GLY A 229 19.88 0.35 -22.04
C GLY A 229 20.56 -1.03 -22.24
N LYS A 230 19.93 -2.10 -21.72
CA LYS A 230 20.36 -3.49 -21.92
C LYS A 230 19.66 -4.19 -23.10
N GLY A 231 18.89 -3.45 -23.89
CA GLY A 231 18.19 -4.00 -25.06
C GLY A 231 16.87 -4.70 -24.72
N MET A 232 16.14 -4.22 -23.73
CA MET A 232 14.80 -4.73 -23.41
C MET A 232 13.81 -4.42 -24.54
N GLU A 233 13.05 -5.42 -24.97
CA GLU A 233 11.99 -5.35 -25.98
C GLU A 233 10.61 -5.72 -25.44
N ALA A 234 10.53 -6.32 -24.24
CA ALA A 234 9.31 -6.64 -23.52
C ALA A 234 9.55 -6.57 -22.00
N LEU A 235 8.50 -6.38 -21.21
CA LEU A 235 8.59 -6.14 -19.77
C LEU A 235 7.65 -7.05 -18.97
N VAL A 236 8.16 -7.66 -17.91
CA VAL A 236 7.36 -8.24 -16.83
C VAL A 236 7.35 -7.26 -15.65
N VAL A 237 6.16 -6.85 -15.22
CA VAL A 237 5.94 -6.08 -14.00
C VAL A 237 5.37 -7.00 -12.95
N ASP A 238 6.11 -7.29 -11.89
CA ASP A 238 5.67 -8.16 -10.80
C ASP A 238 5.09 -7.35 -9.64
N LEU A 239 3.79 -7.46 -9.46
CA LEU A 239 3.00 -6.84 -8.39
C LEU A 239 2.50 -7.87 -7.36
N ARG A 240 2.98 -9.11 -7.39
CA ARG A 240 2.60 -10.13 -6.42
C ARG A 240 3.01 -9.71 -5.01
N ASN A 241 2.09 -9.87 -4.06
CA ASN A 241 2.26 -9.45 -2.66
C ASN A 241 2.55 -7.94 -2.47
N ASN A 242 2.12 -7.10 -3.43
CA ASN A 242 2.19 -5.66 -3.33
C ASN A 242 0.88 -5.11 -2.72
N PRO A 243 0.88 -4.63 -1.46
CA PRO A 243 -0.34 -4.19 -0.77
C PRO A 243 -0.89 -2.85 -1.28
N GLY A 244 -0.22 -2.24 -2.25
CA GLY A 244 -0.54 -0.91 -2.77
C GLY A 244 0.29 0.21 -2.14
N GLY A 245 -0.34 1.33 -1.87
CA GLY A 245 0.28 2.54 -1.35
C GLY A 245 -0.37 3.80 -1.92
N LEU A 246 0.45 4.81 -2.25
CA LEU A 246 -0.02 6.09 -2.76
C LEU A 246 -0.69 5.97 -4.13
N LEU A 247 -1.90 6.52 -4.23
CA LEU A 247 -2.68 6.58 -5.46
C LEU A 247 -1.95 7.37 -6.56
N THR A 248 -1.38 8.51 -6.22
CA THR A 248 -0.63 9.36 -7.16
C THR A 248 0.56 8.61 -7.74
N SER A 249 1.28 7.88 -6.90
CA SER A 249 2.43 7.07 -7.34
C SER A 249 2.02 5.95 -8.31
N ALA A 250 0.85 5.33 -8.13
CA ALA A 250 0.33 4.36 -9.08
C ALA A 250 0.08 4.99 -10.47
N VAL A 251 -0.51 6.19 -10.50
CA VAL A 251 -0.73 6.96 -11.75
C VAL A 251 0.61 7.32 -12.41
N ASP A 252 1.60 7.74 -11.63
CA ASP A 252 2.92 8.13 -12.14
C ASP A 252 3.73 6.93 -12.67
N VAL A 253 3.51 5.71 -12.12
CA VAL A 253 4.09 4.46 -12.63
C VAL A 253 3.48 4.07 -13.98
N LEU A 254 2.23 4.44 -14.24
CA LEU A 254 1.58 4.23 -15.54
C LEU A 254 2.06 5.23 -16.63
N ALA A 255 2.50 6.42 -16.25
CA ALA A 255 2.88 7.50 -17.15
C ALA A 255 3.82 7.08 -18.30
N PRO A 256 4.83 6.20 -18.11
CA PRO A 256 5.69 5.73 -19.18
C PRO A 256 4.99 5.00 -20.33
N PHE A 257 3.79 4.43 -20.07
CA PHE A 257 3.08 3.55 -21.00
C PHE A 257 1.83 4.19 -21.63
N PHE A 258 1.45 5.36 -21.16
CA PHE A 258 0.24 6.09 -21.55
C PHE A 258 0.63 7.43 -22.21
N ARG A 259 -0.27 7.95 -23.03
CA ARG A 259 -0.16 9.32 -23.52
C ARG A 259 -0.53 10.31 -22.42
N ASP A 260 -0.11 11.55 -22.57
CA ASP A 260 -0.55 12.61 -21.66
C ASP A 260 -2.06 12.78 -21.69
N GLY A 261 -2.66 12.90 -20.49
CA GLY A 261 -4.11 13.08 -20.32
C GLY A 261 -4.95 11.81 -20.46
N GLU A 262 -4.37 10.61 -20.59
CA GLU A 262 -5.16 9.36 -20.57
C GLU A 262 -5.66 9.06 -19.15
N LEU A 263 -6.91 8.59 -19.05
CA LEU A 263 -7.54 8.23 -17.76
C LEU A 263 -6.84 6.99 -17.18
N ALA A 264 -6.28 7.12 -15.98
CA ALA A 264 -5.66 6.01 -15.25
C ALA A 264 -6.63 5.34 -14.28
N VAL A 265 -7.41 6.14 -13.57
CA VAL A 265 -8.36 5.69 -12.53
C VAL A 265 -9.33 6.82 -12.24
N TYR A 266 -10.54 6.49 -11.84
CA TYR A 266 -11.40 7.49 -11.22
C TYR A 266 -11.93 7.01 -9.86
N THR A 267 -12.26 7.97 -9.01
CA THR A 267 -12.84 7.72 -7.70
C THR A 267 -14.25 8.26 -7.66
N GLN A 268 -15.11 7.59 -6.91
CA GLN A 268 -16.47 8.02 -6.68
C GLN A 268 -16.81 7.91 -5.19
N GLY A 269 -17.10 9.01 -4.56
CA GLY A 269 -17.52 9.09 -3.16
C GLY A 269 -19.05 8.96 -3.02
N ARG A 270 -19.56 9.48 -1.89
CA ARG A 270 -20.99 9.40 -1.54
C ARG A 270 -21.90 10.05 -2.58
N GLU A 271 -21.52 11.20 -3.09
CA GLU A 271 -22.32 11.96 -4.04
C GLU A 271 -21.80 11.78 -5.47
N ALA A 272 -22.70 11.83 -6.47
CA ALA A 272 -22.31 11.73 -7.88
C ALA A 272 -21.32 12.84 -8.29
N SER A 273 -21.46 14.04 -7.72
CA SER A 273 -20.57 15.18 -7.92
C SER A 273 -19.18 15.00 -7.34
N SER A 274 -18.96 13.97 -6.50
CA SER A 274 -17.65 13.66 -5.89
C SER A 274 -16.77 12.79 -6.78
N ARG A 275 -17.16 12.54 -8.04
CA ARG A 275 -16.31 11.85 -9.00
C ARG A 275 -15.06 12.68 -9.27
N SER A 276 -13.90 12.05 -9.10
CA SER A 276 -12.59 12.62 -9.39
C SER A 276 -11.83 11.69 -10.30
N GLU A 277 -11.31 12.21 -11.38
CA GLU A 277 -10.54 11.47 -12.38
C GLU A 277 -9.07 11.81 -12.24
N LEU A 278 -8.22 10.79 -12.29
CA LEU A 278 -6.78 10.95 -12.34
C LEU A 278 -6.29 10.48 -13.70
N HIS A 279 -5.63 11.40 -14.37
CA HIS A 279 -5.06 11.21 -15.69
C HIS A 279 -3.54 11.09 -15.59
N THR A 280 -2.95 10.33 -16.49
CA THR A 280 -1.49 10.24 -16.58
C THR A 280 -0.91 11.55 -17.09
N HIS A 281 0.23 11.94 -16.52
CA HIS A 281 1.12 12.93 -17.09
C HIS A 281 2.17 12.20 -17.91
N GLY A 282 1.73 11.68 -19.07
CA GLY A 282 2.51 10.80 -19.92
C GLY A 282 3.66 11.50 -20.63
N ALA A 283 4.56 10.69 -21.19
CA ALA A 283 5.62 11.18 -22.03
C ALA A 283 5.09 11.51 -23.45
N ASP A 284 5.75 12.42 -24.16
CA ASP A 284 5.46 12.73 -25.58
C ASP A 284 5.43 11.48 -26.48
N LYS A 285 6.16 10.43 -26.06
CA LYS A 285 6.17 9.11 -26.69
C LYS A 285 5.95 8.05 -25.62
N ALA A 286 4.74 7.50 -25.57
CA ALA A 286 4.46 6.32 -24.77
C ALA A 286 5.27 5.11 -25.25
N ARG A 287 5.73 4.29 -24.30
CA ARG A 287 6.40 3.02 -24.59
C ARG A 287 5.37 2.00 -25.07
N HIS A 288 5.67 1.28 -26.15
CA HIS A 288 4.72 0.36 -26.78
C HIS A 288 5.17 -1.11 -26.78
N TYR A 289 6.28 -1.44 -26.12
CA TYR A 289 6.69 -2.84 -26.01
C TYR A 289 5.66 -3.66 -25.21
N PRO A 290 5.54 -4.97 -25.48
CA PRO A 290 4.64 -5.87 -24.75
C PRO A 290 4.92 -5.88 -23.25
N ILE A 291 3.84 -5.92 -22.45
CA ILE A 291 3.91 -5.95 -20.98
C ILE A 291 3.12 -7.15 -20.48
N ALA A 292 3.70 -7.90 -19.55
CA ALA A 292 2.99 -8.88 -18.72
C ALA A 292 3.00 -8.39 -17.26
N VAL A 293 1.84 -8.44 -16.60
CA VAL A 293 1.71 -8.08 -15.17
C VAL A 293 1.45 -9.35 -14.38
N LEU A 294 2.30 -9.62 -13.39
CA LEU A 294 2.10 -10.71 -12.44
C LEU A 294 1.39 -10.21 -11.19
N VAL A 295 0.30 -10.88 -10.83
CA VAL A 295 -0.52 -10.54 -9.65
C VAL A 295 -0.90 -11.78 -8.85
N ASN A 296 -1.25 -11.59 -7.57
CA ASN A 296 -1.83 -12.62 -6.71
C ASN A 296 -2.81 -12.01 -5.71
N SER A 297 -3.36 -12.82 -4.82
CA SER A 297 -4.29 -12.38 -3.77
C SER A 297 -3.70 -11.36 -2.77
N GLY A 298 -2.38 -11.17 -2.76
CA GLY A 298 -1.69 -10.13 -2.01
C GLY A 298 -1.53 -8.81 -2.76
N SER A 299 -1.89 -8.75 -4.06
CA SER A 299 -1.89 -7.53 -4.86
C SER A 299 -3.13 -6.71 -4.54
N ALA A 300 -2.97 -5.49 -3.97
CA ALA A 300 -4.09 -4.70 -3.46
C ALA A 300 -3.98 -3.21 -3.78
N SER A 301 -5.12 -2.49 -3.77
CA SER A 301 -5.21 -1.02 -3.81
C SER A 301 -4.47 -0.41 -5.02
N ALA A 302 -3.38 0.36 -4.82
CA ALA A 302 -2.58 0.98 -5.89
C ALA A 302 -2.05 -0.05 -6.91
N ALA A 303 -1.72 -1.28 -6.48
CA ALA A 303 -1.35 -2.37 -7.38
C ALA A 303 -2.50 -2.78 -8.29
N GLU A 304 -3.73 -2.79 -7.77
CA GLU A 304 -4.94 -3.09 -8.56
C GLU A 304 -5.28 -1.97 -9.53
N ILE A 305 -4.97 -0.71 -9.18
CA ILE A 305 -5.12 0.43 -10.09
C ILE A 305 -4.19 0.29 -11.28
N VAL A 306 -2.90 0.01 -11.05
CA VAL A 306 -1.93 -0.21 -12.14
C VAL A 306 -2.33 -1.39 -12.99
N THR A 307 -2.69 -2.52 -12.36
CA THR A 307 -3.15 -3.72 -13.08
C THR A 307 -4.39 -3.44 -13.91
N GLY A 308 -5.43 -2.84 -13.29
CA GLY A 308 -6.69 -2.56 -13.97
C GLY A 308 -6.56 -1.55 -15.10
N ALA A 309 -5.75 -0.51 -14.93
CA ALA A 309 -5.48 0.46 -15.99
C ALA A 309 -4.77 -0.18 -17.20
N LEU A 310 -3.74 -0.97 -16.98
CA LEU A 310 -3.01 -1.67 -18.04
C LEU A 310 -3.88 -2.74 -18.71
N HIS A 311 -4.72 -3.45 -17.95
CA HIS A 311 -5.65 -4.47 -18.45
C HIS A 311 -6.75 -3.84 -19.31
N ASP A 312 -7.52 -2.86 -18.78
CA ASP A 312 -8.65 -2.26 -19.47
C ASP A 312 -8.26 -1.53 -20.76
N THR A 313 -7.05 -0.99 -20.81
CA THR A 313 -6.50 -0.32 -22.00
C THR A 313 -5.78 -1.27 -22.95
N HIS A 314 -5.79 -2.58 -22.68
CA HIS A 314 -5.10 -3.62 -23.46
C HIS A 314 -3.60 -3.36 -23.64
N ARG A 315 -2.97 -2.73 -22.63
CA ARG A 315 -1.54 -2.45 -22.63
C ARG A 315 -0.70 -3.59 -22.05
N ALA A 316 -1.32 -4.47 -21.24
CA ALA A 316 -0.65 -5.62 -20.67
C ALA A 316 -1.56 -6.86 -20.67
N VAL A 317 -0.93 -8.02 -20.65
CA VAL A 317 -1.57 -9.30 -20.29
C VAL A 317 -1.34 -9.51 -18.81
N VAL A 318 -2.41 -9.83 -18.08
CA VAL A 318 -2.37 -10.06 -16.63
C VAL A 318 -2.33 -11.56 -16.35
N LEU A 319 -1.36 -12.01 -15.56
CA LEU A 319 -1.18 -13.43 -15.22
C LEU A 319 -1.11 -13.61 -13.69
N GLY A 320 -1.56 -14.76 -13.23
CA GLY A 320 -1.45 -15.15 -11.83
C GLY A 320 -2.77 -15.48 -11.19
N GLU A 321 -3.10 -14.86 -10.07
CA GLU A 321 -4.35 -15.06 -9.35
C GLU A 321 -5.15 -13.76 -9.27
N ARG A 322 -6.46 -13.89 -9.02
CA ARG A 322 -7.30 -12.72 -8.75
C ARG A 322 -6.74 -11.89 -7.61
N THR A 323 -6.71 -10.57 -7.79
CA THR A 323 -6.21 -9.63 -6.81
C THR A 323 -7.14 -9.49 -5.59
N PHE A 324 -6.69 -8.82 -4.54
CA PHE A 324 -7.36 -8.74 -3.23
C PHE A 324 -8.76 -8.11 -3.28
N GLY A 325 -8.96 -7.09 -4.11
CA GLY A 325 -10.23 -6.36 -4.17
C GLY A 325 -10.33 -5.19 -3.19
N LYS A 326 -9.23 -4.52 -2.86
CA LYS A 326 -9.23 -3.30 -2.04
C LYS A 326 -9.45 -2.07 -2.91
N GLY A 327 -10.69 -1.86 -3.31
CA GLY A 327 -11.10 -0.71 -4.14
C GLY A 327 -11.61 0.50 -3.34
N SER A 328 -11.24 0.66 -2.08
CA SER A 328 -11.64 1.78 -1.22
C SER A 328 -10.53 2.82 -1.09
N VAL A 329 -10.90 4.10 -1.19
CA VAL A 329 -10.01 5.25 -0.97
C VAL A 329 -10.01 5.58 0.51
N GLN A 330 -8.86 5.48 1.16
CA GLN A 330 -8.67 5.97 2.52
C GLN A 330 -8.10 7.38 2.48
N THR A 331 -8.84 8.32 3.08
CA THR A 331 -8.38 9.69 3.28
C THR A 331 -7.87 9.84 4.71
N LEU A 332 -6.66 10.36 4.86
CA LEU A 332 -6.12 10.77 6.14
C LEU A 332 -6.62 12.18 6.45
N ILE A 333 -7.43 12.33 7.49
CA ILE A 333 -7.99 13.59 7.96
C ILE A 333 -7.30 13.93 9.27
N PRO A 334 -6.36 14.91 9.27
CA PRO A 334 -5.71 15.34 10.51
C PRO A 334 -6.74 15.92 11.49
N LEU A 335 -6.54 15.62 12.77
CA LEU A 335 -7.29 16.16 13.89
C LEU A 335 -6.36 17.00 14.78
N ASP A 336 -6.98 17.76 15.69
CA ASP A 336 -6.24 18.49 16.71
C ASP A 336 -5.48 17.51 17.62
N GLY A 337 -4.31 17.93 18.14
CA GLY A 337 -3.51 17.06 19.01
C GLY A 337 -2.54 16.11 18.27
N GLY A 338 -2.50 16.16 16.94
CA GLY A 338 -1.61 15.31 16.13
C GLY A 338 -2.19 13.94 15.81
N GLU A 339 -3.43 13.70 16.16
CA GLU A 339 -4.23 12.52 15.81
C GLU A 339 -4.76 12.61 14.36
N ALA A 340 -5.32 11.53 13.83
CA ALA A 340 -5.97 11.54 12.53
C ALA A 340 -7.10 10.50 12.44
N LEU A 341 -8.01 10.74 11.47
CA LEU A 341 -8.91 9.71 10.98
C LEU A 341 -8.36 9.17 9.66
N ARG A 342 -8.21 7.87 9.55
CA ARG A 342 -8.12 7.18 8.26
C ARG A 342 -9.51 6.69 7.92
N LEU A 343 -10.16 7.33 6.95
CA LEU A 343 -11.57 7.11 6.64
C LEU A 343 -11.76 6.71 5.18
N THR A 344 -12.58 5.70 4.92
CA THR A 344 -13.03 5.37 3.57
C THR A 344 -13.99 6.44 3.06
N THR A 345 -13.55 7.23 2.09
CA THR A 345 -14.31 8.37 1.54
C THR A 345 -14.83 8.14 0.13
N ALA A 346 -14.20 7.21 -0.63
CA ALA A 346 -14.60 6.91 -2.01
C ALA A 346 -14.23 5.46 -2.38
N ARG A 347 -14.62 5.05 -3.58
CA ARG A 347 -14.21 3.80 -4.22
C ARG A 347 -13.46 4.07 -5.51
N TYR A 348 -12.52 3.18 -5.85
CA TYR A 348 -11.80 3.19 -7.12
C TYR A 348 -12.57 2.44 -8.19
N PHE A 349 -12.44 2.96 -9.40
CA PHE A 349 -12.92 2.36 -10.63
C PHE A 349 -11.79 2.39 -11.66
N THR A 350 -11.65 1.31 -12.40
CA THR A 350 -10.72 1.26 -13.53
C THR A 350 -11.19 2.18 -14.67
N PRO A 351 -10.34 2.50 -15.65
CA PRO A 351 -10.75 3.30 -16.82
C PRO A 351 -11.99 2.74 -17.53
N GLY A 352 -12.12 1.42 -17.61
CA GLY A 352 -13.29 0.71 -18.16
C GLY A 352 -14.52 0.69 -17.27
N GLY A 353 -14.47 1.32 -16.09
CA GLY A 353 -15.61 1.43 -15.16
C GLY A 353 -15.82 0.20 -14.27
N GLN A 354 -14.86 -0.71 -14.19
CA GLN A 354 -14.96 -1.87 -13.31
C GLN A 354 -14.75 -1.45 -11.85
N VAL A 355 -15.60 -1.99 -10.96
CA VAL A 355 -15.47 -1.81 -9.51
C VAL A 355 -14.41 -2.77 -8.99
N ILE A 356 -13.33 -2.27 -8.42
CA ILE A 356 -12.28 -3.09 -7.80
C ILE A 356 -12.75 -3.62 -6.44
N HIS A 357 -13.49 -2.81 -5.67
CA HIS A 357 -13.87 -3.13 -4.29
C HIS A 357 -14.68 -4.42 -4.17
N GLY A 358 -14.16 -5.38 -3.38
CA GLY A 358 -14.76 -6.71 -3.14
C GLY A 358 -14.70 -7.68 -4.31
N LYS A 359 -14.17 -7.23 -5.48
CA LYS A 359 -14.07 -8.07 -6.69
C LYS A 359 -12.63 -8.41 -7.05
N GLY A 360 -11.72 -7.44 -6.93
CA GLY A 360 -10.38 -7.53 -7.47
C GLY A 360 -10.34 -7.43 -9.00
N ILE A 361 -9.15 -7.66 -9.54
CA ILE A 361 -8.90 -7.79 -10.98
C ILE A 361 -8.67 -9.26 -11.28
N GLU A 362 -9.45 -9.83 -12.20
CA GLU A 362 -9.25 -11.19 -12.69
C GLU A 362 -8.09 -11.19 -13.70
N PRO A 363 -7.14 -12.12 -13.60
CA PRO A 363 -6.09 -12.24 -14.59
C PRO A 363 -6.61 -12.84 -15.91
N ASP A 364 -6.00 -12.48 -17.04
CA ASP A 364 -6.25 -13.10 -18.35
C ASP A 364 -5.85 -14.58 -18.35
N LEU A 365 -4.76 -14.90 -17.65
CA LEU A 365 -4.28 -16.26 -17.46
C LEU A 365 -4.24 -16.60 -15.98
N SER A 366 -5.22 -17.38 -15.53
CA SER A 366 -5.29 -17.83 -14.14
C SER A 366 -4.31 -18.96 -13.88
N LEU A 367 -3.36 -18.72 -12.99
CA LEU A 367 -2.27 -19.63 -12.64
C LEU A 367 -2.19 -19.73 -11.10
N PRO A 368 -3.05 -20.50 -10.46
CA PRO A 368 -3.09 -20.61 -9.01
C PRO A 368 -1.83 -21.26 -8.45
N VAL A 369 -1.37 -20.76 -7.31
CA VAL A 369 -0.21 -21.27 -6.56
C VAL A 369 -0.67 -21.66 -5.17
N SER A 370 -0.16 -22.78 -4.62
CA SER A 370 -0.47 -23.14 -3.26
C SER A 370 0.10 -22.13 -2.27
N ALA A 371 -0.56 -21.94 -1.11
CA ALA A 371 -0.06 -21.02 -0.07
C ALA A 371 1.37 -21.38 0.38
N GLU A 372 1.72 -22.67 0.37
CA GLU A 372 3.06 -23.15 0.68
C GLU A 372 4.07 -22.75 -0.41
N ASP A 373 3.72 -22.90 -1.68
CA ASP A 373 4.59 -22.54 -2.79
C ASP A 373 4.74 -21.03 -2.91
N ASP A 374 3.67 -20.24 -2.70
CA ASP A 374 3.77 -18.77 -2.68
C ASP A 374 4.71 -18.30 -1.56
N ARG A 375 4.63 -18.90 -0.37
CA ARG A 375 5.58 -18.65 0.72
C ARG A 375 7.02 -18.99 0.32
N LYS A 376 7.25 -20.17 -0.29
CA LYS A 376 8.58 -20.59 -0.76
C LYS A 376 9.11 -19.64 -1.82
N LEU A 377 8.29 -19.29 -2.81
CA LEU A 377 8.64 -18.31 -3.84
C LEU A 377 8.91 -16.92 -3.26
N GLY A 378 8.14 -16.48 -2.27
CA GLY A 378 8.37 -15.25 -1.54
C GLY A 378 9.76 -15.21 -0.89
N ILE A 379 10.16 -16.29 -0.23
CA ILE A 379 11.51 -16.45 0.32
C ILE A 379 12.56 -16.48 -0.80
N GLN A 380 12.33 -17.20 -1.87
CA GLN A 380 13.26 -17.35 -2.98
C GLN A 380 13.51 -16.03 -3.72
N ARG A 381 12.48 -15.22 -3.96
CA ARG A 381 12.60 -13.90 -4.61
C ARG A 381 13.36 -12.87 -3.78
N LEU A 382 13.51 -13.08 -2.47
CA LEU A 382 14.32 -12.23 -1.58
C LEU A 382 15.82 -12.53 -1.68
N ARG A 383 16.28 -13.40 -2.60
CA ARG A 383 17.53 -14.13 -2.50
C ARG A 383 18.36 -14.15 -3.78
N ASP A 384 19.09 -13.07 -4.03
CA ASP A 384 20.09 -13.05 -5.11
C ASP A 384 21.48 -13.55 -4.66
N ASP A 385 21.62 -13.94 -3.37
CA ASP A 385 22.90 -14.18 -2.72
C ASP A 385 23.26 -15.67 -2.50
N PHE A 386 22.42 -16.60 -2.94
CA PHE A 386 22.75 -18.03 -2.92
C PHE A 386 23.25 -18.48 -4.28
N THR A 387 24.44 -19.06 -4.28
CA THR A 387 25.11 -19.52 -5.50
C THR A 387 24.70 -20.94 -5.88
N THR A 388 24.24 -21.75 -4.91
CA THR A 388 23.85 -23.15 -5.17
C THR A 388 22.52 -23.53 -4.52
N PRO A 389 21.75 -24.46 -5.13
CA PRO A 389 20.54 -25.03 -4.53
C PRO A 389 20.77 -25.70 -3.17
N GLU A 390 21.95 -26.29 -2.98
CA GLU A 390 22.35 -26.98 -1.76
C GLU A 390 22.50 -25.99 -0.60
N GLU A 391 23.14 -24.85 -0.82
CA GLU A 391 23.28 -23.79 0.18
C GLU A 391 21.89 -23.22 0.55
N PHE A 392 21.03 -23.04 -0.45
CA PHE A 392 19.67 -22.60 -0.23
C PHE A 392 18.87 -23.59 0.62
N LYS A 393 18.93 -24.90 0.27
CA LYS A 393 18.26 -25.97 1.00
C LYS A 393 18.78 -26.10 2.45
N ALA A 394 20.08 -26.03 2.65
CA ALA A 394 20.68 -26.07 3.98
C ALA A 394 20.19 -24.93 4.89
N ARG A 395 19.86 -23.79 4.29
CA ARG A 395 19.42 -22.59 5.03
C ARG A 395 17.94 -22.52 5.27
N PHE A 396 17.11 -22.94 4.29
CA PHE A 396 15.67 -22.76 4.32
C PHE A 396 14.88 -24.05 4.51
N GLU A 397 15.55 -25.18 4.55
CA GLU A 397 14.97 -26.52 4.73
C GLU A 397 14.04 -26.96 3.58
N PHE A 398 14.11 -26.26 2.41
CA PHE A 398 13.42 -26.67 1.18
C PHE A 398 14.28 -26.37 -0.06
N GLU A 399 14.04 -27.08 -1.16
CA GLU A 399 14.71 -26.82 -2.43
C GLU A 399 14.06 -25.65 -3.16
N PRO A 400 14.84 -24.86 -3.94
CA PRO A 400 14.24 -23.85 -4.82
C PRO A 400 13.21 -24.50 -5.74
N ILE A 401 12.08 -23.83 -5.91
CA ILE A 401 10.98 -24.28 -6.78
C ILE A 401 10.87 -23.37 -8.00
N ALA A 402 10.32 -23.92 -9.10
CA ALA A 402 10.06 -23.16 -10.31
C ALA A 402 8.96 -22.13 -10.10
N ASP A 403 9.20 -20.89 -10.55
CA ASP A 403 8.17 -19.84 -10.58
C ASP A 403 7.35 -19.94 -11.87
N ARG A 404 6.36 -20.85 -11.86
CA ARG A 404 5.52 -21.13 -13.02
C ARG A 404 4.75 -19.92 -13.55
N GLN A 405 4.41 -18.96 -12.69
CA GLN A 405 3.76 -17.72 -13.11
C GLN A 405 4.74 -16.84 -13.90
N LEU A 406 5.97 -16.71 -13.44
CA LEU A 406 7.02 -15.98 -14.16
C LEU A 406 7.38 -16.68 -15.47
N GLU A 407 7.55 -18.01 -15.45
CA GLU A 407 7.80 -18.79 -16.67
C GLU A 407 6.70 -18.59 -17.73
N ALA A 408 5.44 -18.65 -17.34
CA ALA A 408 4.32 -18.40 -18.23
C ALA A 408 4.32 -16.98 -18.79
N ALA A 409 4.63 -15.97 -17.98
CA ALA A 409 4.75 -14.59 -18.45
C ALA A 409 5.88 -14.43 -19.49
N LEU A 410 7.02 -15.08 -19.26
CA LEU A 410 8.13 -15.11 -20.22
C LEU A 410 7.74 -15.79 -21.52
N ASP A 411 7.00 -16.90 -21.48
CA ASP A 411 6.56 -17.63 -22.68
C ASP A 411 5.54 -16.83 -23.49
N VAL A 412 4.59 -16.16 -22.83
CA VAL A 412 3.65 -15.24 -23.48
C VAL A 412 4.41 -14.12 -24.20
N LEU A 413 5.33 -13.46 -23.50
CA LEU A 413 6.09 -12.35 -24.09
C LEU A 413 7.02 -12.80 -25.23
N ARG A 414 7.66 -13.97 -25.12
CA ARG A 414 8.44 -14.58 -26.23
C ARG A 414 7.56 -14.81 -27.45
N GLY A 415 6.36 -15.37 -27.24
CA GLY A 415 5.39 -15.60 -28.34
C GLY A 415 5.02 -14.28 -29.04
N VAL A 416 4.73 -13.23 -28.28
CA VAL A 416 4.39 -11.90 -28.80
C VAL A 416 5.58 -11.30 -29.57
N LEU A 417 6.81 -11.37 -29.05
CA LEU A 417 8.00 -10.86 -29.74
C LEU A 417 8.25 -11.62 -31.05
N VAL A 418 8.18 -12.96 -31.06
CA VAL A 418 8.32 -13.76 -32.28
C VAL A 418 7.26 -13.36 -33.30
N TYR A 419 5.99 -13.24 -32.88
CA TYR A 419 4.90 -12.84 -33.77
C TYR A 419 5.11 -11.44 -34.35
N SER A 420 5.49 -10.45 -33.51
CA SER A 420 5.72 -9.08 -33.96
C SER A 420 6.89 -8.96 -34.98
N HIS A 421 7.96 -9.72 -34.76
CA HIS A 421 9.10 -9.76 -35.68
C HIS A 421 8.78 -10.47 -37.00
N THR A 422 7.82 -11.42 -37.00
CA THR A 422 7.44 -12.12 -38.24
C THR A 422 6.41 -11.38 -39.07
N VAL A 423 5.51 -10.61 -38.41
CA VAL A 423 4.41 -9.88 -39.06
C VAL A 423 4.80 -8.46 -39.45
N SER A 424 5.83 -7.87 -38.85
CA SER A 424 6.40 -6.61 -39.36
C SER A 424 6.88 -6.82 -40.80
N PRO A 425 6.36 -6.08 -41.81
CA PRO A 425 6.82 -6.25 -43.17
C PRO A 425 8.32 -5.98 -43.18
N ARG A 426 9.11 -6.98 -43.55
CA ARG A 426 10.48 -6.73 -44.02
C ARG A 426 10.33 -5.67 -45.10
N VAL A 427 10.74 -4.43 -44.80
CA VAL A 427 10.90 -3.41 -45.85
C VAL A 427 11.89 -4.02 -46.82
N GLY A 428 11.34 -4.69 -47.83
CA GLY A 428 12.11 -5.33 -48.87
C GLY A 428 12.91 -4.23 -49.57
N VAL A 429 14.20 -4.35 -49.51
CA VAL A 429 15.06 -3.77 -50.53
C VAL A 429 14.53 -4.33 -51.85
N ALA A 430 13.84 -3.47 -52.62
CA ALA A 430 13.43 -3.81 -53.97
C ALA A 430 14.70 -4.24 -54.74
N PRO A 431 14.72 -5.42 -55.37
CA PRO A 431 15.86 -5.76 -56.22
C PRO A 431 15.93 -4.72 -57.32
N ALA A 432 17.09 -4.07 -57.47
CA ALA A 432 17.39 -3.26 -58.62
C ALA A 432 17.21 -4.15 -59.86
N ILE A 433 16.18 -3.84 -60.66
CA ILE A 433 15.98 -4.48 -61.95
C ILE A 433 17.03 -3.87 -62.92
N PRO A 434 17.74 -4.70 -63.67
CA PRO A 434 18.84 -4.27 -64.51
C PRO A 434 18.41 -3.40 -65.69
#